data_92ce82cabc3b69176d3e1be537cbcf07
#
_entry.id   92ce82cabc3b69176d3e1be537cbcf07
#
_cell.length_a   1.000
_cell.length_b   1.000
_cell.length_c   1.000
_cell.angle_alpha   90.00
_cell.angle_beta   90.00
_cell.angle_gamma   90.00
#
_symmetry.space_group_name_H-M   'P 1'
#
loop_
_entity.id
_entity.type
_entity.pdbx_description
1 polymer ?
#
loop_
_entity_poly.entity_id
_entity_poly.type
_entity_poly.pdbx_seq_one_letter_code
_entity_poly.pdbx_strand_id
1 'polypeptide(L)'
;TPSAQWTVTGSGCAVIAESGTGPVITHITTGKIIDKGVTDITNMGAAMAPAAIDTLTAHFKDTGMRPEDYDLILTGDLGVIGSDILVELMADEGYDIAELHNDCGKMIFNIDEQDVHAGGSGCGCCGSVFCGHIMQEINKGVYDRILVMATGALMNPMTVEQGESIPAIAHAVSIERR
;
A
#
# COMPACT_ATOMS: atom_id res chain seq x y z
N THR A 1 -3.72 -17.82 11.46
CA THR A 1 -2.54 -17.21 12.12
C THR A 1 -2.77 -15.71 12.29
N PRO A 2 -2.21 -15.06 13.32
CA PRO A 2 -2.41 -13.62 13.55
C PRO A 2 -1.92 -12.73 12.39
N SER A 3 -0.98 -13.22 11.57
CA SER A 3 -0.46 -12.52 10.38
C SER A 3 -1.30 -12.73 9.12
N ALA A 4 -2.23 -13.67 9.13
CA ALA A 4 -3.07 -13.95 7.97
C ALA A 4 -4.01 -12.77 7.66
N GLN A 5 -4.33 -12.62 6.38
CA GLN A 5 -5.22 -11.59 5.88
C GLN A 5 -6.39 -12.24 5.12
N TRP A 6 -7.55 -11.61 5.18
CA TRP A 6 -8.72 -12.08 4.44
C TRP A 6 -8.75 -11.51 3.04
N THR A 7 -9.06 -12.36 2.07
CA THR A 7 -9.25 -11.92 0.68
C THR A 7 -10.45 -10.99 0.57
N VAL A 8 -10.23 -9.79 0.07
CA VAL A 8 -11.29 -8.81 -0.18
C VAL A 8 -12.02 -9.14 -1.48
N THR A 9 -13.32 -9.36 -1.37
CA THR A 9 -14.20 -9.49 -2.54
C THR A 9 -14.68 -8.09 -2.92
N GLY A 10 -14.12 -7.53 -3.97
CA GLY A 10 -14.44 -6.18 -4.41
C GLY A 10 -13.68 -5.78 -5.66
N SER A 11 -14.01 -4.60 -6.17
CA SER A 11 -13.32 -3.99 -7.31
C SER A 11 -13.40 -2.47 -7.24
N GLY A 12 -12.46 -1.80 -7.88
CA GLY A 12 -12.46 -0.36 -8.11
C GLY A 12 -12.12 -0.06 -9.56
N CYS A 13 -12.70 1.00 -10.09
CA CYS A 13 -12.40 1.49 -11.44
C CYS A 13 -12.19 3.00 -11.39
N ALA A 14 -11.05 3.45 -11.88
CA ALA A 14 -10.74 4.87 -12.06
C ALA A 14 -10.57 5.19 -13.54
N VAL A 15 -11.20 6.27 -13.99
CA VAL A 15 -11.00 6.80 -15.35
C VAL A 15 -9.86 7.80 -15.31
N ILE A 16 -8.82 7.55 -16.10
CA ILE A 16 -7.68 8.46 -16.25
C ILE A 16 -7.85 9.18 -17.59
N ALA A 17 -7.76 10.51 -17.57
CA ALA A 17 -7.86 11.36 -18.76
C ALA A 17 -6.76 12.42 -18.73
N GLU A 18 -6.38 12.93 -19.93
CA GLU A 18 -5.39 13.99 -20.08
C GLU A 18 -5.84 15.32 -19.46
N SER A 19 -7.16 15.54 -19.40
CA SER A 19 -7.75 16.76 -18.84
C SER A 19 -9.08 16.44 -18.15
N GLY A 20 -9.47 17.26 -17.18
CA GLY A 20 -10.71 17.11 -16.43
C GLY A 20 -10.73 17.96 -15.16
N THR A 21 -11.75 17.77 -14.34
CA THR A 21 -11.95 18.49 -13.07
C THR A 21 -11.60 17.65 -11.82
N GLY A 22 -11.17 16.41 -12.01
CA GLY A 22 -10.79 15.53 -10.92
C GLY A 22 -9.38 15.79 -10.38
N PRO A 23 -8.97 15.05 -9.34
CA PRO A 23 -7.61 15.08 -8.82
C PRO A 23 -6.56 14.76 -9.89
N VAL A 24 -5.35 15.24 -9.71
CA VAL A 24 -4.26 15.16 -10.70
C VAL A 24 -3.18 14.21 -10.22
N ILE A 25 -2.74 13.31 -11.09
CA ILE A 25 -1.52 12.54 -10.87
C ILE A 25 -0.33 13.47 -11.16
N THR A 26 0.51 13.71 -10.15
CA THR A 26 1.67 14.62 -10.27
C THR A 26 2.99 13.87 -10.39
N HIS A 27 3.14 12.75 -9.71
CA HIS A 27 4.35 11.92 -9.75
C HIS A 27 3.99 10.43 -9.81
N ILE A 28 4.84 9.67 -10.48
CA ILE A 28 4.77 8.21 -10.55
C ILE A 28 6.16 7.66 -10.25
N THR A 29 6.25 6.74 -9.29
CA THR A 29 7.48 6.02 -8.98
C THR A 29 7.27 4.55 -9.25
N THR A 30 7.98 4.02 -10.24
CA THR A 30 7.97 2.59 -10.55
C THR A 30 8.92 1.87 -9.61
N GLY A 31 8.38 0.89 -8.87
CA GLY A 31 9.20 0.05 -8.01
C GLY A 31 9.87 -1.09 -8.78
N LYS A 32 10.75 -1.77 -8.11
CA LYS A 32 11.43 -2.98 -8.60
C LYS A 32 11.04 -4.19 -7.77
N ILE A 33 11.29 -5.37 -8.30
CA ILE A 33 11.06 -6.62 -7.58
C ILE A 33 12.08 -6.73 -6.44
N ILE A 34 11.58 -6.93 -5.23
CA ILE A 34 12.37 -7.15 -4.02
C ILE A 34 12.06 -8.54 -3.48
N ASP A 35 13.11 -9.29 -3.19
CA ASP A 35 13.02 -10.59 -2.54
C ASP A 35 13.97 -10.63 -1.34
N LYS A 36 13.42 -10.80 -0.17
CA LYS A 36 14.14 -10.89 1.12
C LYS A 36 14.15 -12.30 1.70
N GLY A 37 13.80 -13.31 0.90
CA GLY A 37 13.83 -14.70 1.33
C GLY A 37 12.66 -15.08 2.24
N VAL A 38 11.57 -14.31 2.26
CA VAL A 38 10.36 -14.66 3.03
C VAL A 38 9.68 -15.86 2.36
N THR A 39 9.43 -16.92 3.11
CA THR A 39 8.78 -18.16 2.63
C THR A 39 7.44 -18.43 3.31
N ASP A 40 7.10 -17.65 4.36
CA ASP A 40 5.83 -17.80 5.09
C ASP A 40 4.67 -17.21 4.31
N ILE A 41 3.88 -18.07 3.68
CA ILE A 41 2.68 -17.69 2.91
C ILE A 41 1.55 -17.10 3.78
N THR A 42 1.62 -17.25 5.09
CA THR A 42 0.64 -16.69 6.00
C THR A 42 0.98 -15.28 6.46
N ASN A 43 2.12 -14.72 5.99
CA ASN A 43 2.59 -13.38 6.33
C ASN A 43 2.98 -12.57 5.09
N MET A 44 1.98 -12.24 4.27
CA MET A 44 2.19 -11.46 3.05
C MET A 44 2.71 -10.04 3.34
N GLY A 45 2.29 -9.43 4.45
CA GLY A 45 2.76 -8.12 4.87
C GLY A 45 4.28 -8.07 5.03
N ALA A 46 4.89 -9.08 5.66
CA ALA A 46 6.34 -9.17 5.79
C ALA A 46 7.06 -9.35 4.44
N ALA A 47 6.43 -10.03 3.48
CA ALA A 47 6.99 -10.18 2.14
C ALA A 47 6.93 -8.87 1.34
N MET A 48 5.85 -8.09 1.48
CA MET A 48 5.61 -6.88 0.68
C MET A 48 6.24 -5.60 1.28
N ALA A 49 6.37 -5.49 2.60
CA ALA A 49 6.90 -4.29 3.25
C ALA A 49 8.28 -3.87 2.71
N PRO A 50 9.27 -4.76 2.44
CA PRO A 50 10.55 -4.38 1.86
C PRO A 50 10.46 -3.72 0.48
N ALA A 51 9.51 -4.15 -0.36
CA ALA A 51 9.28 -3.52 -1.66
C ALA A 51 8.64 -2.13 -1.51
N ALA A 52 7.75 -1.97 -0.53
CA ALA A 52 7.16 -0.69 -0.18
C ALA A 52 8.22 0.31 0.32
N ILE A 53 9.12 -0.12 1.20
CA ILE A 53 10.24 0.70 1.71
C ILE A 53 11.15 1.17 0.56
N ASP A 54 11.56 0.26 -0.31
CA ASP A 54 12.41 0.59 -1.46
C ASP A 54 11.75 1.64 -2.37
N THR A 55 10.46 1.48 -2.64
CA THR A 55 9.70 2.40 -3.50
C THR A 55 9.46 3.76 -2.84
N LEU A 56 9.12 3.83 -1.54
CA LEU A 56 8.97 5.08 -0.80
C LEU A 56 10.28 5.85 -0.73
N THR A 57 11.36 5.15 -0.38
CA THR A 57 12.70 5.75 -0.30
C THR A 57 13.13 6.31 -1.66
N ALA A 58 12.89 5.57 -2.75
CA ALA A 58 13.15 6.05 -4.11
C ALA A 58 12.28 7.27 -4.43
N HIS A 59 10.99 7.22 -4.11
CA HIS A 59 10.06 8.32 -4.35
C HIS A 59 10.54 9.63 -3.71
N PHE A 60 10.86 9.60 -2.41
CA PHE A 60 11.32 10.79 -1.70
C PHE A 60 12.67 11.32 -2.22
N LYS A 61 13.60 10.41 -2.55
CA LYS A 61 14.90 10.80 -3.13
C LYS A 61 14.78 11.42 -4.52
N ASP A 62 13.95 10.85 -5.38
CA ASP A 62 13.84 11.24 -6.79
C ASP A 62 13.02 12.53 -6.96
N THR A 63 11.97 12.71 -6.15
CA THR A 63 11.10 13.88 -6.21
C THR A 63 11.59 15.05 -5.36
N GLY A 64 12.42 14.79 -4.35
CA GLY A 64 12.80 15.75 -3.32
C GLY A 64 11.69 16.05 -2.32
N MET A 65 10.57 15.35 -2.42
CA MET A 65 9.46 15.47 -1.46
C MET A 65 9.76 14.73 -0.17
N ARG A 66 9.03 15.08 0.87
CA ARG A 66 9.14 14.51 2.21
C ARG A 66 7.79 13.93 2.66
N PRO A 67 7.74 13.06 3.69
CA PRO A 67 6.48 12.57 4.23
C PRO A 67 5.49 13.70 4.57
N GLU A 68 5.97 14.80 5.14
CA GLU A 68 5.16 15.96 5.58
C GLU A 68 4.50 16.72 4.41
N ASP A 69 4.91 16.48 3.19
CA ASP A 69 4.27 17.03 2.00
C ASP A 69 2.97 16.31 1.63
N TYR A 70 2.62 15.22 2.33
CA TYR A 70 1.44 14.40 2.10
C TYR A 70 0.51 14.41 3.30
N ASP A 71 -0.79 14.46 3.05
CA ASP A 71 -1.84 14.29 4.08
C ASP A 71 -2.07 12.80 4.39
N LEU A 72 -1.74 11.91 3.43
CA LEU A 72 -1.88 10.47 3.57
C LEU A 72 -0.88 9.74 2.68
N ILE A 73 -0.18 8.76 3.26
CA ILE A 73 0.59 7.74 2.56
C ILE A 73 -0.19 6.43 2.68
N LEU A 74 -0.82 6.01 1.58
CA LEU A 74 -1.74 4.88 1.55
C LEU A 74 -1.11 3.67 0.87
N THR A 75 -0.99 2.56 1.58
CA THR A 75 -0.55 1.28 1.00
C THR A 75 -1.72 0.38 0.61
N GLY A 76 -1.44 -0.58 -0.28
CA GLY A 76 -2.47 -1.42 -0.91
C GLY A 76 -3.09 -2.45 0.02
N ASP A 77 -2.28 -3.32 0.58
CA ASP A 77 -2.75 -4.44 1.40
C ASP A 77 -1.63 -5.07 2.24
N LEU A 78 -0.80 -4.24 2.85
CA LEU A 78 0.22 -4.68 3.82
C LEU A 78 -0.42 -5.28 5.09
N GLY A 79 -1.63 -4.83 5.42
CA GLY A 79 -2.31 -5.18 6.66
C GLY A 79 -1.59 -4.62 7.89
N VAL A 80 -1.99 -5.08 9.08
CA VAL A 80 -1.41 -4.59 10.34
C VAL A 80 0.09 -4.88 10.40
N ILE A 81 0.49 -6.14 10.20
CA ILE A 81 1.89 -6.57 10.37
C ILE A 81 2.83 -5.87 9.35
N GLY A 82 2.43 -5.82 8.08
CA GLY A 82 3.24 -5.18 7.07
C GLY A 82 3.32 -3.66 7.23
N SER A 83 2.25 -3.03 7.74
CA SER A 83 2.23 -1.62 8.11
C SER A 83 3.20 -1.30 9.23
N ASP A 84 3.20 -2.10 10.30
CA ASP A 84 4.11 -1.91 11.43
C ASP A 84 5.57 -2.03 10.99
N ILE A 85 5.89 -3.06 10.19
CA ILE A 85 7.23 -3.23 9.61
C ILE A 85 7.61 -2.02 8.74
N LEU A 86 6.69 -1.55 7.89
CA LEU A 86 6.95 -0.39 7.03
C LEU A 86 7.26 0.86 7.84
N VAL A 87 6.46 1.18 8.85
CA VAL A 87 6.64 2.38 9.69
C VAL A 87 7.97 2.33 10.43
N GLU A 88 8.30 1.19 11.06
CA GLU A 88 9.54 1.00 11.80
C GLU A 88 10.77 1.18 10.89
N LEU A 89 10.79 0.49 9.75
CA LEU A 89 11.95 0.54 8.86
C LEU A 89 12.07 1.86 8.08
N MET A 90 10.97 2.57 7.81
CA MET A 90 11.05 3.92 7.24
C MET A 90 11.63 4.93 8.24
N ALA A 91 11.33 4.77 9.53
CA ALA A 91 11.98 5.58 10.58
C ALA A 91 13.50 5.33 10.63
N ASP A 92 13.96 4.09 10.47
CA ASP A 92 15.38 3.75 10.37
C ASP A 92 16.06 4.38 9.14
N GLU A 93 15.33 4.54 8.03
CA GLU A 93 15.78 5.26 6.83
C GLU A 93 15.71 6.79 6.97
N GLY A 94 15.23 7.30 8.11
CA GLY A 94 15.13 8.73 8.42
C GLY A 94 13.83 9.40 7.93
N TYR A 95 12.79 8.63 7.64
CA TYR A 95 11.48 9.12 7.24
C TYR A 95 10.41 8.72 8.27
N ASP A 96 9.89 9.67 9.03
CA ASP A 96 8.77 9.42 9.94
C ASP A 96 7.45 9.49 9.16
N ILE A 97 6.78 8.36 9.06
CA ILE A 97 5.49 8.23 8.37
C ILE A 97 4.37 7.75 9.31
N ALA A 98 4.63 7.61 10.61
CA ALA A 98 3.73 6.94 11.54
C ALA A 98 2.31 7.55 11.57
N GLU A 99 2.20 8.87 11.62
CA GLU A 99 0.92 9.59 11.67
C GLU A 99 0.29 9.82 10.29
N LEU A 100 1.05 9.60 9.21
CA LEU A 100 0.62 9.85 7.84
C LEU A 100 0.26 8.56 7.09
N HIS A 101 0.70 7.40 7.60
CA HIS A 101 0.51 6.12 6.95
C HIS A 101 -0.81 5.46 7.33
N ASN A 102 -1.51 4.95 6.32
CA ASN A 102 -2.57 3.97 6.50
C ASN A 102 -2.52 2.91 5.38
N ASP A 103 -3.28 1.85 5.54
CA ASP A 103 -3.28 0.70 4.62
C ASP A 103 -4.70 0.29 4.27
N CYS A 104 -4.96 0.03 2.99
CA CYS A 104 -6.28 -0.37 2.53
C CYS A 104 -6.77 -1.67 3.19
N GLY A 105 -5.86 -2.60 3.49
CA GLY A 105 -6.19 -3.83 4.20
C GLY A 105 -6.59 -3.60 5.66
N LYS A 106 -6.09 -2.53 6.29
CA LYS A 106 -6.53 -2.10 7.63
C LYS A 106 -7.86 -1.35 7.58
N MET A 107 -8.12 -0.60 6.51
CA MET A 107 -9.30 0.26 6.39
C MET A 107 -10.57 -0.46 5.97
N ILE A 108 -10.44 -1.58 5.23
CA ILE A 108 -11.58 -2.26 4.61
C ILE A 108 -12.45 -3.04 5.60
N PHE A 109 -11.90 -3.41 6.74
CA PHE A 109 -12.57 -4.16 7.79
C PHE A 109 -12.47 -3.44 9.14
N ASN A 110 -13.43 -3.69 10.03
CA ASN A 110 -13.29 -3.35 11.45
C ASN A 110 -12.50 -4.46 12.13
N ILE A 111 -11.18 -4.29 12.25
CA ILE A 111 -10.25 -5.31 12.75
C ILE A 111 -10.56 -5.70 14.20
N ASP A 112 -11.07 -4.76 15.01
CA ASP A 112 -11.37 -5.01 16.42
C ASP A 112 -12.64 -5.86 16.63
N GLU A 113 -13.59 -5.80 15.69
CA GLU A 113 -14.89 -6.47 15.81
C GLU A 113 -15.04 -7.68 14.88
N GLN A 114 -14.23 -7.75 13.82
CA GLN A 114 -14.29 -8.80 12.82
C GLN A 114 -13.07 -9.71 12.94
N ASP A 115 -13.26 -11.01 12.83
CA ASP A 115 -12.19 -12.01 12.87
C ASP A 115 -11.42 -12.05 11.53
N VAL A 116 -10.69 -10.97 11.24
CA VAL A 116 -9.92 -10.78 9.99
C VAL A 116 -8.40 -10.74 10.24
N HIS A 117 -7.97 -11.02 11.48
CA HIS A 117 -6.55 -11.06 11.88
C HIS A 117 -5.77 -9.80 11.49
N ALA A 118 -4.87 -9.88 10.50
CA ALA A 118 -4.06 -8.74 10.06
C ALA A 118 -4.78 -7.83 9.05
N GLY A 119 -6.07 -8.05 8.79
CA GLY A 119 -6.89 -7.21 7.90
C GLY A 119 -7.18 -7.83 6.55
N GLY A 120 -7.43 -7.01 5.54
CA GLY A 120 -7.75 -7.42 4.18
C GLY A 120 -6.55 -7.52 3.27
N SER A 121 -6.67 -8.33 2.21
CA SER A 121 -5.68 -8.45 1.15
C SER A 121 -6.33 -8.82 -0.18
N GLY A 122 -5.55 -8.83 -1.24
CA GLY A 122 -5.94 -9.26 -2.57
C GLY A 122 -6.16 -8.12 -3.56
N CYS A 123 -6.27 -8.48 -4.84
CA CYS A 123 -6.30 -7.52 -5.95
C CYS A 123 -7.48 -6.54 -5.91
N GLY A 124 -8.57 -6.87 -5.20
CA GLY A 124 -9.71 -5.98 -4.99
C GLY A 124 -9.58 -5.00 -3.83
N CYS A 125 -8.63 -5.21 -2.91
CA CYS A 125 -8.53 -4.45 -1.66
C CYS A 125 -8.26 -2.96 -1.92
N CYS A 126 -7.11 -2.64 -2.50
CA CYS A 126 -6.71 -1.26 -2.81
C CYS A 126 -7.75 -0.56 -3.72
N GLY A 127 -8.20 -1.24 -4.77
CA GLY A 127 -9.19 -0.68 -5.70
C GLY A 127 -10.50 -0.28 -5.01
N SER A 128 -11.01 -1.14 -4.10
CA SER A 128 -12.25 -0.87 -3.37
C SER A 128 -12.11 0.32 -2.41
N VAL A 129 -11.03 0.35 -1.61
CA VAL A 129 -10.81 1.44 -0.64
C VAL A 129 -10.50 2.75 -1.36
N PHE A 130 -9.59 2.73 -2.33
CA PHE A 130 -9.20 3.94 -3.05
C PHE A 130 -10.37 4.55 -3.81
N CYS A 131 -11.06 3.77 -4.68
CA CYS A 131 -12.16 4.29 -5.49
C CYS A 131 -13.44 4.53 -4.67
N GLY A 132 -13.70 3.69 -3.66
CA GLY A 132 -14.93 3.78 -2.85
C GLY A 132 -14.89 4.81 -1.74
N HIS A 133 -13.72 5.04 -1.14
CA HIS A 133 -13.59 5.94 0.03
C HIS A 133 -12.61 7.08 -0.22
N ILE A 134 -11.35 6.80 -0.52
CA ILE A 134 -10.29 7.83 -0.57
C ILE A 134 -10.59 8.89 -1.62
N MET A 135 -11.05 8.52 -2.80
CA MET A 135 -11.44 9.47 -3.85
C MET A 135 -12.58 10.40 -3.40
N GLN A 136 -13.49 9.92 -2.55
CA GLN A 136 -14.54 10.77 -1.97
C GLN A 136 -13.95 11.78 -0.97
N GLU A 137 -13.00 11.35 -0.14
CA GLU A 137 -12.35 12.23 0.85
C GLU A 137 -11.50 13.32 0.16
N ILE A 138 -10.80 13.00 -0.93
CA ILE A 138 -10.12 14.00 -1.77
C ILE A 138 -11.14 15.01 -2.33
N ASN A 139 -12.24 14.54 -2.89
CA ASN A 139 -13.26 15.42 -3.46
C ASN A 139 -13.95 16.34 -2.42
N LYS A 140 -14.06 15.88 -1.17
CA LYS A 140 -14.57 16.69 -0.03
C LYS A 140 -13.52 17.67 0.50
N GLY A 141 -12.24 17.56 0.09
CA GLY A 141 -11.15 18.40 0.59
C GLY A 141 -10.62 17.98 1.96
N VAL A 142 -10.81 16.70 2.34
CA VAL A 142 -10.17 16.12 3.53
C VAL A 142 -8.68 15.92 3.29
N TYR A 143 -8.32 15.51 2.09
CA TYR A 143 -6.93 15.37 1.64
C TYR A 143 -6.68 16.28 0.44
N ASP A 144 -5.58 17.03 0.47
CA ASP A 144 -5.10 17.84 -0.64
C ASP A 144 -4.04 17.10 -1.47
N ARG A 145 -3.17 16.34 -0.81
CA ARG A 145 -2.14 15.53 -1.48
C ARG A 145 -1.98 14.17 -0.79
N ILE A 146 -2.08 13.12 -1.57
CA ILE A 146 -1.86 11.75 -1.08
C ILE A 146 -0.82 11.01 -1.93
N LEU A 147 -0.13 10.06 -1.30
CA LEU A 147 0.73 9.10 -1.98
C LEU A 147 0.09 7.72 -1.88
N VAL A 148 -0.39 7.20 -3.00
CA VAL A 148 -0.98 5.85 -3.07
C VAL A 148 0.07 4.89 -3.57
N MET A 149 0.31 3.82 -2.82
CA MET A 149 1.29 2.80 -3.17
C MET A 149 0.64 1.42 -3.23
N ALA A 150 0.38 0.96 -4.44
CA ALA A 150 -0.08 -0.41 -4.67
C ALA A 150 1.04 -1.40 -4.36
N THR A 151 0.72 -2.43 -3.57
CA THR A 151 1.62 -3.49 -3.15
C THR A 151 1.20 -4.83 -3.77
N GLY A 152 2.14 -5.72 -4.00
CA GLY A 152 1.85 -7.05 -4.52
C GLY A 152 2.95 -8.05 -4.20
N ALA A 153 2.57 -9.30 -3.95
CA ALA A 153 3.46 -10.42 -3.73
C ALA A 153 3.15 -11.54 -4.74
N LEU A 154 4.18 -12.14 -5.29
CA LEU A 154 4.03 -13.29 -6.19
C LEU A 154 3.90 -14.57 -5.37
N MET A 155 2.68 -15.00 -5.14
CA MET A 155 2.36 -16.26 -4.45
C MET A 155 1.88 -17.29 -5.48
N ASN A 156 2.81 -18.11 -5.95
CA ASN A 156 2.50 -19.23 -6.84
C ASN A 156 2.48 -20.53 -6.02
N PRO A 157 1.40 -21.32 -6.05
CA PRO A 157 1.33 -22.58 -5.31
C PRO A 157 2.52 -23.53 -5.57
N MET A 158 2.99 -23.60 -6.81
CA MET A 158 4.11 -24.47 -7.16
C MET A 158 5.43 -24.02 -6.51
N THR A 159 5.74 -22.72 -6.53
CA THR A 159 6.97 -22.21 -5.91
C THR A 159 6.92 -22.32 -4.40
N VAL A 160 5.75 -22.09 -3.80
CA VAL A 160 5.51 -22.27 -2.36
C VAL A 160 5.73 -23.72 -1.93
N GLU A 161 5.18 -24.70 -2.67
CA GLU A 161 5.38 -26.12 -2.38
C GLU A 161 6.84 -26.56 -2.53
N GLN A 162 7.62 -25.85 -3.35
CA GLN A 162 9.06 -26.08 -3.52
C GLN A 162 9.91 -25.37 -2.47
N GLY A 163 9.28 -24.59 -1.56
CA GLY A 163 9.98 -23.85 -0.51
C GLY A 163 10.72 -22.60 -1.01
N GLU A 164 10.35 -22.09 -2.19
CA GLU A 164 10.92 -20.87 -2.75
C GLU A 164 10.39 -19.62 -1.98
N SER A 165 11.14 -18.53 -2.07
CA SER A 165 10.77 -17.25 -1.48
C SER A 165 9.65 -16.55 -2.24
N ILE A 166 9.04 -15.54 -1.60
CA ILE A 166 7.94 -14.75 -2.11
C ILE A 166 8.48 -13.37 -2.54
N PRO A 167 8.78 -13.16 -3.83
CA PRO A 167 9.16 -11.84 -4.31
C PRO A 167 7.97 -10.89 -4.31
N ALA A 168 8.23 -9.61 -4.03
CA ALA A 168 7.21 -8.57 -3.95
C ALA A 168 7.60 -7.33 -4.77
N ILE A 169 6.61 -6.50 -5.07
CA ILE A 169 6.78 -5.24 -5.79
C ILE A 169 5.81 -4.20 -5.23
N ALA A 170 6.18 -2.91 -5.30
CA ALA A 170 5.28 -1.81 -5.02
C ALA A 170 5.48 -0.70 -6.05
N HIS A 171 4.41 0.02 -6.39
CA HIS A 171 4.46 1.20 -7.26
C HIS A 171 3.72 2.35 -6.58
N ALA A 172 4.26 3.56 -6.64
CA ALA A 172 3.68 4.73 -5.99
C ALA A 172 3.18 5.78 -6.98
N VAL A 173 2.06 6.41 -6.64
CA VAL A 173 1.43 7.48 -7.42
C VAL A 173 1.06 8.62 -6.47
N SER A 174 1.61 9.82 -6.70
CA SER A 174 1.21 11.04 -6.00
C SER A 174 0.00 11.64 -6.68
N ILE A 175 -1.03 11.96 -5.90
CA ILE A 175 -2.31 12.49 -6.37
C ILE A 175 -2.62 13.75 -5.59
N GLU A 176 -2.96 14.83 -6.31
CA GLU A 176 -3.28 16.13 -5.73
C GLU A 176 -4.70 16.56 -6.09
N ARG A 177 -5.42 17.12 -5.12
CA ARG A 177 -6.70 17.77 -5.33
C ARG A 177 -6.50 19.05 -6.18
N ARG A 178 -7.42 19.32 -7.10
CA ARG A 178 -7.51 20.58 -7.84
C ARG A 178 -8.48 21.55 -7.18
#